data_5795bf7c5ed7d79cb3f439c0a09e8081
#
_entry.id   5795bf7c5ed7d79cb3f439c0a09e8081
#
_cell.length_a   1.000
_cell.length_b   1.000
_cell.length_c   1.000
_cell.angle_alpha   90.00
_cell.angle_beta   90.00
_cell.angle_gamma   90.00
#
_symmetry.space_group_name_H-M   'P 1'
#
loop_
_entity.id
_entity.type
_entity.pdbx_description
1 polymer ?
#
loop_
_entity_poly.entity_id
_entity_poly.type
_entity_poly.pdbx_seq_one_letter_code
_entity_poly.pdbx_strand_id
1 'polypeptide(L)'
;MFDQLKATSLTSSSSPTIGKDSSRMQGRPYSFALVLAAALVMVLSVGSNVARGDDDAGAKAFKANCVVCHGADGTGTATGKALKAPDLNSDAVRKLTEAEIVKQISDGKNNMPPFKNTLTKDQISALATYVHTTFGKKK
;
A
#
# COMPACT_ATOMS: atom_id res chain seq x y z
N MET A 1 57.94 -23.56 -23.64
CA MET A 1 58.97 -22.70 -23.02
C MET A 1 58.40 -22.38 -21.67
N PHE A 2 58.74 -23.25 -20.72
CA PHE A 2 59.63 -23.08 -19.58
C PHE A 2 59.03 -22.12 -18.55
N ASP A 3 58.55 -22.73 -17.45
CA ASP A 3 59.27 -22.97 -16.18
C ASP A 3 59.11 -21.78 -15.24
N GLN A 4 58.80 -21.89 -14.04
CA GLN A 4 59.25 -22.60 -12.85
C GLN A 4 58.29 -22.32 -11.69
N LEU A 5 57.71 -23.26 -11.10
CA LEU A 5 57.98 -23.78 -9.76
C LEU A 5 58.75 -22.90 -8.79
N LYS A 6 58.16 -22.49 -7.67
CA LYS A 6 58.84 -22.64 -6.38
C LYS A 6 57.85 -22.64 -5.22
N ALA A 7 57.80 -23.79 -4.61
CA ALA A 7 57.26 -24.04 -3.28
C ALA A 7 58.22 -23.48 -2.20
N THR A 8 57.70 -23.28 -1.08
CA THR A 8 58.16 -23.35 0.32
C THR A 8 57.49 -22.23 1.11
N SER A 9 56.97 -22.40 2.30
CA SER A 9 57.42 -23.18 3.42
C SER A 9 56.30 -23.17 4.48
N LEU A 10 56.08 -24.31 5.09
CA LEU A 10 55.43 -24.55 6.37
C LEU A 10 56.01 -23.65 7.47
N THR A 11 55.18 -23.03 8.29
CA THR A 11 55.42 -22.95 9.74
C THR A 11 54.18 -22.51 10.46
N SER A 12 53.79 -23.33 11.33
CA SER A 12 53.65 -23.20 12.77
C SER A 12 52.24 -22.89 13.29
N SER A 13 51.61 -23.95 13.64
CA SER A 13 50.77 -24.18 14.81
C SER A 13 50.92 -23.10 15.89
N SER A 14 49.81 -22.42 16.16
CA SER A 14 49.57 -21.82 17.46
C SER A 14 48.10 -21.93 17.76
N SER A 15 47.73 -22.93 18.50
CA SER A 15 46.42 -23.03 19.14
C SER A 15 46.27 -21.87 20.12
N PRO A 16 45.18 -21.09 20.06
CA PRO A 16 44.81 -20.27 21.20
C PRO A 16 44.02 -21.11 22.18
N THR A 17 44.62 -21.24 23.34
CA THR A 17 44.02 -21.68 24.62
C THR A 17 42.59 -21.16 24.75
N ILE A 18 41.70 -22.12 25.01
CA ILE A 18 40.35 -21.85 25.50
C ILE A 18 40.49 -21.23 26.89
N GLY A 19 40.53 -19.94 26.95
CA GLY A 19 40.29 -19.14 28.13
C GLY A 19 38.83 -19.29 28.55
N LYS A 20 38.61 -20.13 29.56
CA LYS A 20 37.34 -20.29 30.27
C LYS A 20 37.14 -19.04 31.12
N ASP A 21 36.73 -17.96 30.46
CA ASP A 21 36.33 -16.74 31.17
C ASP A 21 34.87 -16.89 31.59
N SER A 22 34.75 -17.43 32.79
CA SER A 22 33.51 -17.41 33.54
C SER A 22 33.28 -16.01 34.12
N SER A 23 33.15 -15.03 33.24
CA SER A 23 32.71 -13.69 33.64
C SER A 23 31.21 -13.72 33.84
N ARG A 24 30.81 -13.99 35.08
CA ARG A 24 29.64 -13.50 35.77
C ARG A 24 28.64 -12.77 34.85
N MET A 25 27.66 -13.51 34.36
CA MET A 25 26.36 -12.95 34.04
C MET A 25 25.77 -12.39 35.34
N GLN A 26 26.13 -11.15 35.66
CA GLN A 26 25.37 -10.37 36.63
C GLN A 26 24.03 -10.09 35.96
N GLY A 27 23.07 -10.96 36.23
CA GLY A 27 21.66 -10.75 35.92
C GLY A 27 21.20 -9.46 36.59
N ARG A 28 21.21 -8.38 35.84
CA ARG A 28 20.45 -7.19 36.22
C ARG A 28 18.99 -7.62 36.17
N PRO A 29 18.26 -7.52 37.28
CA PRO A 29 16.83 -7.77 37.26
C PRO A 29 16.18 -6.67 36.47
N TYR A 30 16.08 -6.83 35.15
CA TYR A 30 15.13 -6.05 34.38
C TYR A 30 13.76 -6.46 34.94
N SER A 31 13.16 -5.56 35.70
CA SER A 31 11.84 -5.79 36.24
C SER A 31 10.95 -6.23 35.10
N PHE A 32 10.34 -7.42 35.26
CA PHE A 32 9.38 -7.97 34.29
C PHE A 32 8.33 -6.93 33.86
N ALA A 33 8.05 -5.94 34.72
CA ALA A 33 7.20 -4.80 34.47
C ALA A 33 7.69 -3.92 33.31
N LEU A 34 9.01 -3.72 33.12
CA LEU A 34 9.54 -2.91 32.02
C LEU A 34 9.47 -3.66 30.68
N VAL A 35 9.65 -4.98 30.69
CA VAL A 35 9.53 -5.79 29.47
C VAL A 35 8.07 -5.87 29.02
N LEU A 36 7.13 -6.01 29.97
CA LEU A 36 5.70 -6.01 29.67
C LEU A 36 5.22 -4.62 29.18
N ALA A 37 5.73 -3.53 29.75
CA ALA A 37 5.41 -2.18 29.30
C ALA A 37 5.93 -1.91 27.87
N ALA A 38 7.14 -2.36 27.54
CA ALA A 38 7.70 -2.23 26.20
C ALA A 38 6.92 -3.06 25.16
N ALA A 39 6.47 -4.26 25.52
CA ALA A 39 5.65 -5.11 24.66
C ALA A 39 4.26 -4.49 24.40
N LEU A 40 3.65 -3.87 25.43
CA LEU A 40 2.35 -3.20 25.28
C LEU A 40 2.42 -1.98 24.36
N VAL A 41 3.49 -1.20 24.43
CA VAL A 41 3.70 -0.03 23.54
C VAL A 41 3.91 -0.46 22.08
N MET A 42 4.58 -1.59 21.83
CA MET A 42 4.76 -2.13 20.48
C MET A 42 3.44 -2.58 19.83
N VAL A 43 2.50 -3.13 20.60
CA VAL A 43 1.20 -3.59 20.08
C VAL A 43 0.30 -2.40 19.69
N LEU A 44 0.41 -1.25 20.37
CA LEU A 44 -0.38 -0.05 20.08
C LEU A 44 0.12 0.72 18.86
N SER A 45 1.31 0.43 18.34
CA SER A 45 1.92 1.14 17.20
C SER A 45 1.53 0.58 15.83
N VAL A 46 0.84 -0.56 15.74
CA VAL A 46 0.52 -1.25 14.47
C VAL A 46 -0.79 -0.76 13.83
N GLY A 47 -1.48 0.19 14.45
CA GLY A 47 -2.88 0.52 14.15
C GLY A 47 -3.16 1.67 13.18
N SER A 48 -2.23 2.21 12.36
CA SER A 48 -2.53 3.46 11.67
C SER A 48 -2.09 3.60 10.20
N ASN A 49 -1.74 2.54 9.49
CA ASN A 49 -1.26 2.66 8.10
C ASN A 49 -2.17 2.06 7.02
N VAL A 50 -3.41 1.68 7.33
CA VAL A 50 -4.30 1.04 6.35
C VAL A 50 -4.97 2.05 5.40
N ALA A 51 -5.14 3.30 5.81
CA ALA A 51 -5.93 4.29 5.05
C ALA A 51 -5.23 4.94 3.85
N ARG A 52 -3.90 4.85 3.72
CA ARG A 52 -3.16 5.49 2.60
C ARG A 52 -3.00 4.60 1.37
N GLY A 53 -3.09 3.29 1.54
CA GLY A 53 -2.95 2.34 0.43
C GLY A 53 -4.14 2.36 -0.52
N ASP A 54 -5.33 2.57 -0.01
CA ASP A 54 -6.56 2.52 -0.79
C ASP A 54 -6.74 3.78 -1.66
N ASP A 55 -6.40 4.96 -1.13
CA ASP A 55 -6.46 6.21 -1.90
C ASP A 55 -5.49 6.19 -3.09
N ASP A 56 -4.27 5.68 -2.91
CA ASP A 56 -3.28 5.54 -3.98
C ASP A 56 -3.70 4.50 -5.02
N ALA A 57 -4.28 3.38 -4.61
CA ALA A 57 -4.79 2.35 -5.51
C ALA A 57 -6.00 2.86 -6.30
N GLY A 58 -6.92 3.56 -5.64
CA GLY A 58 -8.07 4.20 -6.25
C GLY A 58 -7.67 5.27 -7.27
N ALA A 59 -6.73 6.14 -6.92
CA ALA A 59 -6.21 7.17 -7.82
C ALA A 59 -5.55 6.59 -9.07
N LYS A 60 -4.76 5.53 -8.92
CA LYS A 60 -4.13 4.81 -10.05
C LYS A 60 -5.17 4.17 -10.96
N ALA A 61 -6.15 3.49 -10.36
CA ALA A 61 -7.22 2.82 -11.10
C ALA A 61 -8.10 3.86 -11.84
N PHE A 62 -8.40 4.99 -11.21
CA PHE A 62 -9.13 6.11 -11.83
C PHE A 62 -8.38 6.67 -13.02
N LYS A 63 -7.09 6.95 -12.86
CA LYS A 63 -6.24 7.47 -13.94
C LYS A 63 -6.17 6.52 -15.15
N ALA A 64 -6.12 5.21 -14.89
CA ALA A 64 -6.00 4.21 -15.96
C ALA A 64 -7.31 3.94 -16.70
N ASN A 65 -8.47 4.04 -16.03
CA ASN A 65 -9.72 3.53 -16.57
C ASN A 65 -10.85 4.57 -16.73
N CYS A 66 -10.80 5.68 -15.97
CA CYS A 66 -11.94 6.57 -15.82
C CYS A 66 -11.72 7.95 -16.46
N VAL A 67 -10.46 8.45 -16.46
CA VAL A 67 -10.10 9.80 -16.92
C VAL A 67 -10.49 10.04 -18.37
N VAL A 68 -10.49 9.02 -19.22
CA VAL A 68 -10.85 9.14 -20.64
C VAL A 68 -12.25 9.73 -20.82
N CYS A 69 -13.17 9.45 -19.93
CA CYS A 69 -14.53 9.99 -19.97
C CYS A 69 -14.77 11.06 -18.89
N HIS A 70 -14.34 10.79 -17.64
CA HIS A 70 -14.66 11.67 -16.51
C HIS A 70 -13.71 12.86 -16.35
N GLY A 71 -12.55 12.87 -17.05
CA GLY A 71 -11.52 13.87 -16.84
C GLY A 71 -10.76 13.66 -15.53
N ALA A 72 -9.56 14.20 -15.44
CA ALA A 72 -8.75 14.11 -14.21
C ALA A 72 -9.35 14.93 -13.05
N ASP A 73 -10.10 15.97 -13.39
CA ASP A 73 -10.79 16.87 -12.47
C ASP A 73 -12.25 16.46 -12.19
N GLY A 74 -12.74 15.39 -12.83
CA GLY A 74 -14.09 14.87 -12.68
C GLY A 74 -15.16 15.64 -13.45
N THR A 75 -14.84 16.71 -14.20
CA THR A 75 -15.82 17.55 -14.91
C THR A 75 -16.28 16.97 -16.25
N GLY A 76 -15.67 15.88 -16.67
CA GLY A 76 -15.93 15.21 -17.95
C GLY A 76 -15.14 15.77 -19.12
N THR A 77 -14.58 14.86 -19.92
CA THR A 77 -13.94 15.19 -21.21
C THR A 77 -14.97 15.46 -22.30
N ALA A 78 -14.54 15.94 -23.48
CA ALA A 78 -15.41 16.05 -24.63
C ALA A 78 -16.08 14.73 -25.00
N THR A 79 -15.33 13.61 -24.97
CA THR A 79 -15.86 12.25 -25.18
C THR A 79 -16.88 11.87 -24.11
N GLY A 80 -16.54 12.11 -22.83
CA GLY A 80 -17.46 11.84 -21.72
C GLY A 80 -18.76 12.61 -21.84
N LYS A 81 -18.72 13.90 -22.17
CA LYS A 81 -19.89 14.74 -22.38
C LYS A 81 -20.76 14.26 -23.55
N ALA A 82 -20.16 13.84 -24.65
CA ALA A 82 -20.88 13.22 -25.77
C ALA A 82 -21.60 11.92 -25.35
N LEU A 83 -21.00 11.16 -24.44
CA LEU A 83 -21.56 9.94 -23.87
C LEU A 83 -22.46 10.21 -22.65
N LYS A 84 -22.75 11.46 -22.30
CA LYS A 84 -23.56 11.86 -21.13
C LYS A 84 -22.98 11.39 -19.81
N ALA A 85 -21.66 11.28 -19.69
CA ALA A 85 -21.01 11.03 -18.41
C ALA A 85 -21.32 12.20 -17.45
N PRO A 86 -21.74 11.92 -16.22
CA PRO A 86 -22.04 12.97 -15.26
C PRO A 86 -20.75 13.65 -14.79
N ASP A 87 -20.87 14.93 -14.43
CA ASP A 87 -19.86 15.62 -13.65
C ASP A 87 -19.79 14.99 -12.26
N LEU A 88 -18.64 14.44 -11.91
CA LEU A 88 -18.42 13.79 -10.63
C LEU A 88 -18.50 14.78 -9.45
N ASN A 89 -18.32 16.07 -9.71
CA ASN A 89 -18.47 17.12 -8.71
C ASN A 89 -19.93 17.58 -8.53
N SER A 90 -20.88 17.00 -9.24
CA SER A 90 -22.29 17.37 -9.15
C SER A 90 -22.91 16.91 -7.83
N ASP A 91 -23.94 17.64 -7.35
CA ASP A 91 -24.68 17.25 -6.16
C ASP A 91 -25.35 15.88 -6.28
N ALA A 92 -25.68 15.44 -7.48
CA ALA A 92 -26.24 14.12 -7.73
C ALA A 92 -25.23 13.01 -7.42
N VAL A 93 -23.96 13.20 -7.79
CA VAL A 93 -22.88 12.23 -7.50
C VAL A 93 -22.44 12.30 -6.04
N ARG A 94 -22.37 13.50 -5.46
CA ARG A 94 -22.01 13.70 -4.04
C ARG A 94 -22.97 13.03 -3.05
N LYS A 95 -24.21 12.87 -3.43
CA LYS A 95 -25.24 12.21 -2.59
C LYS A 95 -25.16 10.70 -2.63
N LEU A 96 -24.39 10.12 -3.56
CA LEU A 96 -24.23 8.68 -3.64
C LEU A 96 -23.38 8.19 -2.47
N THR A 97 -23.84 7.11 -1.87
CA THR A 97 -23.05 6.35 -0.92
C THR A 97 -21.92 5.62 -1.66
N GLU A 98 -20.87 5.28 -0.94
CA GLU A 98 -19.75 4.50 -1.50
C GLU A 98 -20.22 3.16 -2.09
N ALA A 99 -21.19 2.50 -1.43
CA ALA A 99 -21.79 1.27 -1.93
C ALA A 99 -22.53 1.45 -3.27
N GLU A 100 -23.20 2.57 -3.46
CA GLU A 100 -23.86 2.89 -4.74
C GLU A 100 -22.82 3.18 -5.83
N ILE A 101 -21.72 3.82 -5.49
CA ILE A 101 -20.60 4.04 -6.42
C ILE A 101 -19.96 2.70 -6.80
N VAL A 102 -19.69 1.81 -5.82
CA VAL A 102 -19.20 0.44 -6.08
C VAL A 102 -20.13 -0.29 -7.06
N LYS A 103 -21.45 -0.25 -6.80
CA LYS A 103 -22.43 -0.89 -7.69
C LYS A 103 -22.39 -0.29 -9.09
N GLN A 104 -22.34 1.03 -9.22
CA GLN A 104 -22.31 1.70 -10.51
C GLN A 104 -21.04 1.40 -11.31
N ILE A 105 -19.87 1.34 -10.65
CA ILE A 105 -18.60 0.95 -11.30
C ILE A 105 -18.68 -0.51 -11.73
N SER A 106 -19.18 -1.39 -10.85
CA SER A 106 -19.27 -2.82 -11.13
C SER A 106 -20.17 -3.15 -12.32
N ASP A 107 -21.39 -2.62 -12.30
CA ASP A 107 -22.45 -3.01 -13.24
C ASP A 107 -22.54 -2.08 -14.46
N GLY A 108 -21.90 -0.92 -14.39
CA GLY A 108 -22.06 0.14 -15.39
C GLY A 108 -23.43 0.85 -15.23
N LYS A 109 -23.60 1.93 -16.00
CA LYS A 109 -24.87 2.66 -16.07
C LYS A 109 -24.94 3.45 -17.37
N ASN A 110 -26.02 3.29 -18.12
CA ASN A 110 -26.20 3.93 -19.44
C ASN A 110 -25.02 3.63 -20.38
N ASN A 111 -24.24 4.65 -20.73
CA ASN A 111 -23.05 4.54 -21.60
C ASN A 111 -21.75 4.20 -20.85
N MET A 112 -21.80 4.12 -19.51
CA MET A 112 -20.65 3.68 -18.71
C MET A 112 -20.59 2.15 -18.72
N PRO A 113 -19.49 1.54 -19.18
CA PRO A 113 -19.35 0.10 -19.23
C PRO A 113 -19.22 -0.51 -17.83
N PRO A 114 -19.57 -1.79 -17.65
CA PRO A 114 -19.34 -2.53 -16.40
C PRO A 114 -17.86 -2.88 -16.25
N PHE A 115 -17.30 -2.66 -15.06
CA PHE A 115 -15.90 -2.95 -14.75
C PHE A 115 -15.68 -4.21 -13.92
N LYS A 116 -16.73 -4.91 -13.48
CA LYS A 116 -16.62 -6.12 -12.64
C LYS A 116 -15.84 -7.27 -13.28
N ASN A 117 -15.72 -7.29 -14.61
CA ASN A 117 -14.94 -8.29 -15.34
C ASN A 117 -13.51 -7.83 -15.67
N THR A 118 -13.20 -6.56 -15.46
CA THR A 118 -11.91 -5.94 -15.80
C THR A 118 -11.10 -5.58 -14.56
N LEU A 119 -11.77 -5.21 -13.47
CA LEU A 119 -11.19 -4.81 -12.21
C LEU A 119 -11.55 -5.81 -11.11
N THR A 120 -10.63 -6.02 -10.16
CA THR A 120 -10.92 -6.81 -8.97
C THR A 120 -11.89 -6.06 -8.04
N LYS A 121 -12.50 -6.78 -7.11
CA LYS A 121 -13.38 -6.18 -6.10
C LYS A 121 -12.66 -5.11 -5.28
N ASP A 122 -11.40 -5.36 -4.91
CA ASP A 122 -10.61 -4.44 -4.13
C ASP A 122 -10.29 -3.17 -4.93
N GLN A 123 -9.97 -3.29 -6.23
CA GLN A 123 -9.79 -2.14 -7.11
C GLN A 123 -11.06 -1.32 -7.28
N ILE A 124 -12.21 -1.96 -7.38
CA ILE A 124 -13.51 -1.27 -7.48
C ILE A 124 -13.83 -0.55 -6.16
N SER A 125 -13.57 -1.18 -5.02
CA SER A 125 -13.73 -0.57 -3.71
C SER A 125 -12.83 0.65 -3.54
N ALA A 126 -11.54 0.51 -3.82
CA ALA A 126 -10.57 1.61 -3.77
C ALA A 126 -10.96 2.77 -4.71
N LEU A 127 -11.46 2.45 -5.92
CA LEU A 127 -12.01 3.44 -6.86
C LEU A 127 -13.21 4.19 -6.29
N ALA A 128 -14.14 3.50 -5.66
CA ALA A 128 -15.33 4.11 -5.08
C ALA A 128 -14.95 5.04 -3.93
N THR A 129 -14.06 4.61 -3.05
CA THR A 129 -13.49 5.44 -1.99
C THR A 129 -12.81 6.68 -2.56
N TYR A 130 -11.97 6.52 -3.57
CA TYR A 130 -11.30 7.65 -4.24
C TYR A 130 -12.29 8.65 -4.83
N VAL A 131 -13.29 8.19 -5.58
CA VAL A 131 -14.33 9.05 -6.18
C VAL A 131 -15.11 9.78 -5.09
N HIS A 132 -15.53 9.07 -4.05
CA HIS A 132 -16.29 9.64 -2.95
C HIS A 132 -15.50 10.67 -2.15
N THR A 133 -14.21 10.41 -1.89
CA THR A 133 -13.36 11.31 -1.10
C THR A 133 -12.88 12.51 -1.92
N THR A 134 -12.57 12.33 -3.20
CA THR A 134 -12.00 13.36 -4.06
C THR A 134 -13.05 14.30 -4.63
N PHE A 135 -14.16 13.77 -5.12
CA PHE A 135 -15.22 14.53 -5.80
C PHE A 135 -16.48 14.70 -4.94
N GLY A 136 -16.69 13.84 -3.95
CA GLY A 136 -17.86 13.87 -3.07
C GLY A 136 -17.84 15.00 -2.03
N LYS A 137 -16.69 15.61 -1.72
CA LYS A 137 -16.59 16.70 -0.73
C LYS A 137 -17.02 18.03 -1.36
N LYS A 138 -17.87 18.80 -0.66
CA LYS A 138 -18.09 20.21 -0.98
C LYS A 138 -16.76 20.97 -0.81
N LYS A 139 -16.35 21.67 -1.87
CA LYS A 139 -15.34 22.71 -1.75
C LYS A 139 -15.92 23.91 -1.05
#